data_3d78fb8fdab850365fc63d0eb8213bc9
#
_entry.id   3d78fb8fdab850365fc63d0eb8213bc9
#
_cell.length_a   1.000
_cell.length_b   1.000
_cell.length_c   1.000
_cell.angle_alpha   90.00
_cell.angle_beta   90.00
_cell.angle_gamma   90.00
#
_symmetry.space_group_name_H-M   'P 1'
#
loop_
_entity.id
_entity.type
_entity.pdbx_description
1 polymer ?
#
loop_
_entity_poly.entity_id
_entity_poly.type
_entity_poly.pdbx_seq_one_letter_code
_entity_poly.pdbx_strand_id
1 'polypeptide(L)'
;MNWESVIGLEIHVQLATNSKIFSGASTHYGAEPNAQACAVDLGLPGVLPVLNERAVEMAIKFGLAIGAKINLHSVFDRKNYFYPDLPKGYQISQFETPIVGEGSIVIALEDGRERTIGVTRAHLEEDAGKSIHDLFPEQTGIDLNRTGTPLLEIVSEPDFRTSKEASAYFRQ
;
A
#
# COMPACT_ATOMS: atom_id res chain seq x y z
N MET A 1 38.37 -0.17 6.39
CA MET A 1 37.19 -0.49 5.57
C MET A 1 36.33 0.76 5.51
N ASN A 2 35.93 1.19 4.32
CA ASN A 2 34.96 2.28 4.17
C ASN A 2 33.59 1.64 3.97
N TRP A 3 32.64 1.98 4.81
CA TRP A 3 31.24 1.55 4.70
C TRP A 3 30.44 2.59 3.92
N GLU A 4 29.56 2.14 3.03
CA GLU A 4 28.59 2.96 2.34
C GLU A 4 27.17 2.52 2.73
N SER A 5 26.32 3.48 3.07
CA SER A 5 24.89 3.22 3.30
C SER A 5 24.17 3.13 1.95
N VAL A 6 23.39 2.07 1.75
CA VAL A 6 22.50 1.89 0.60
C VAL A 6 21.10 1.73 1.14
N ILE A 7 20.18 2.61 0.73
CA ILE A 7 18.84 2.70 1.29
C ILE A 7 17.82 2.63 0.15
N GLY A 8 16.81 1.80 0.28
CA GLY A 8 15.57 1.79 -0.48
C GLY A 8 14.39 2.08 0.45
N LEU A 9 13.29 2.55 -0.10
CA LEU A 9 12.05 2.81 0.63
C LEU A 9 10.88 2.06 0.00
N GLU A 10 10.05 1.50 0.86
CA GLU A 10 8.71 1.02 0.53
C GLU A 10 7.71 1.89 1.31
N ILE A 11 6.79 2.51 0.60
CA ILE A 11 5.84 3.47 1.18
C ILE A 11 4.43 3.03 0.85
N HIS A 12 3.60 2.83 1.88
CA HIS A 12 2.19 2.51 1.73
C HIS A 12 1.35 3.79 1.85
N VAL A 13 0.53 4.04 0.84
CA VAL A 13 -0.41 5.16 0.80
C VAL A 13 -1.83 4.62 0.80
N GLN A 14 -2.63 4.97 1.81
CA GLN A 14 -4.07 4.68 1.77
C GLN A 14 -4.75 5.60 0.75
N LEU A 15 -5.46 4.99 -0.21
CA LEU A 15 -6.15 5.74 -1.24
C LEU A 15 -7.51 6.25 -0.71
N ALA A 16 -7.81 7.50 -0.98
CA ALA A 16 -9.03 8.20 -0.52
C ALA A 16 -10.27 7.77 -1.32
N THR A 17 -10.63 6.50 -1.25
CA THR A 17 -11.87 5.96 -1.81
C THR A 17 -12.96 5.91 -0.76
N ASN A 18 -14.24 5.88 -1.16
CA ASN A 18 -15.38 5.76 -0.23
C ASN A 18 -15.65 4.32 0.19
N SER A 19 -15.16 3.36 -0.60
CA SER A 19 -15.30 1.92 -0.33
C SER A 19 -13.94 1.23 -0.47
N LYS A 20 -13.85 0.03 0.07
CA LYS A 20 -12.63 -0.79 0.06
C LYS A 20 -12.25 -1.23 -1.35
N ILE A 21 -11.04 -1.79 -1.50
CA ILE A 21 -10.53 -2.14 -2.83
C ILE A 21 -11.30 -3.27 -3.49
N PHE A 22 -11.84 -4.23 -2.72
CA PHE A 22 -12.51 -5.41 -3.24
C PHE A 22 -13.92 -5.63 -2.70
N SER A 23 -14.44 -4.68 -1.91
CA SER A 23 -15.78 -4.76 -1.32
C SER A 23 -16.45 -3.39 -1.25
N GLY A 24 -17.76 -3.39 -1.04
CA GLY A 24 -18.55 -2.17 -0.83
C GLY A 24 -18.51 -1.61 0.60
N ALA A 25 -17.75 -2.23 1.51
CA ALA A 25 -17.64 -1.72 2.88
C ALA A 25 -16.94 -0.36 2.90
N SER A 26 -17.34 0.50 3.85
CA SER A 26 -16.82 1.86 3.95
C SER A 26 -15.35 1.92 4.38
N THR A 27 -14.63 2.92 3.87
CA THR A 27 -13.26 3.27 4.32
C THR A 27 -13.25 4.43 5.31
N HIS A 28 -14.42 4.88 5.78
CA HIS A 28 -14.51 6.06 6.63
C HIS A 28 -13.83 5.83 7.98
N TYR A 29 -12.95 6.76 8.38
CA TYR A 29 -12.24 6.67 9.64
C TYR A 29 -13.12 7.00 10.85
N GLY A 30 -12.91 6.29 11.98
CA GLY A 30 -13.53 6.61 13.26
C GLY A 30 -14.84 5.88 13.57
N ALA A 31 -15.20 4.86 12.81
CA ALA A 31 -16.32 3.97 13.15
C ALA A 31 -15.99 3.06 14.34
N GLU A 32 -17.02 2.55 15.01
CA GLU A 32 -16.88 1.53 16.05
C GLU A 32 -16.14 0.29 15.50
N PRO A 33 -15.35 -0.40 16.32
CA PRO A 33 -14.58 -1.57 15.87
C PRO A 33 -15.46 -2.61 15.16
N ASN A 34 -14.97 -3.11 14.05
CA ASN A 34 -15.63 -4.12 13.20
C ASN A 34 -16.97 -3.71 12.56
N ALA A 35 -17.34 -2.43 12.62
CA ALA A 35 -18.59 -1.94 12.01
C ALA A 35 -18.50 -1.83 10.47
N GLN A 36 -17.31 -1.79 9.91
CA GLN A 36 -17.04 -1.59 8.48
C GLN A 36 -16.32 -2.80 7.86
N ALA A 37 -16.54 -3.99 8.35
CA ALA A 37 -16.05 -5.24 7.79
C ALA A 37 -17.20 -6.06 7.22
N CYS A 38 -17.09 -6.49 5.97
CA CYS A 38 -18.08 -7.33 5.31
C CYS A 38 -17.56 -8.74 5.04
N ALA A 39 -18.41 -9.62 4.53
CA ALA A 39 -18.09 -11.01 4.23
C ALA A 39 -16.86 -11.16 3.29
N VAL A 40 -16.66 -10.24 2.33
CA VAL A 40 -15.51 -10.24 1.44
C VAL A 40 -14.22 -9.95 2.21
N ASP A 41 -14.25 -8.95 3.09
CA ASP A 41 -13.07 -8.56 3.89
C ASP A 41 -12.67 -9.68 4.87
N LEU A 42 -13.66 -10.44 5.35
CA LEU A 42 -13.48 -11.58 6.24
C LEU A 42 -13.08 -12.87 5.51
N GLY A 43 -13.18 -12.91 4.18
CA GLY A 43 -12.92 -14.10 3.38
C GLY A 43 -13.89 -15.25 3.65
N LEU A 44 -15.17 -14.94 3.91
CA LEU A 44 -16.18 -15.98 4.16
C LEU A 44 -16.41 -16.85 2.92
N PRO A 45 -16.84 -18.12 3.08
CA PRO A 45 -17.06 -19.01 1.95
C PRO A 45 -18.06 -18.44 0.93
N GLY A 46 -17.71 -18.52 -0.35
CA GLY A 46 -18.56 -18.11 -1.47
C GLY A 46 -18.45 -16.64 -1.87
N VAL A 47 -17.65 -15.83 -1.16
CA VAL A 47 -17.43 -14.43 -1.56
C VAL A 47 -16.40 -14.31 -2.69
N LEU A 48 -16.61 -13.31 -3.55
CA LEU A 48 -15.69 -12.95 -4.63
C LEU A 48 -15.34 -11.46 -4.54
N PRO A 49 -14.05 -11.09 -4.70
CA PRO A 49 -13.63 -9.69 -4.72
C PRO A 49 -14.11 -9.01 -6.02
N VAL A 50 -14.47 -7.73 -5.91
CA VAL A 50 -14.78 -6.86 -7.06
C VAL A 50 -13.92 -5.61 -6.96
N LEU A 51 -13.04 -5.39 -7.94
CA LEU A 51 -12.08 -4.30 -7.93
C LEU A 51 -12.76 -2.92 -7.97
N ASN A 52 -12.34 -2.04 -7.07
CA ASN A 52 -12.76 -0.65 -7.04
C ASN A 52 -12.06 0.17 -8.14
N GLU A 53 -12.83 0.63 -9.12
CA GLU A 53 -12.34 1.43 -10.25
C GLU A 53 -11.61 2.71 -9.77
N ARG A 54 -12.08 3.35 -8.70
CA ARG A 54 -11.47 4.58 -8.19
C ARG A 54 -10.06 4.36 -7.66
N ALA A 55 -9.75 3.20 -7.09
CA ALA A 55 -8.40 2.84 -6.68
C ALA A 55 -7.46 2.75 -7.89
N VAL A 56 -7.94 2.14 -8.98
CA VAL A 56 -7.20 2.05 -10.26
C VAL A 56 -6.91 3.43 -10.82
N GLU A 57 -7.92 4.31 -10.88
CA GLU A 57 -7.73 5.69 -11.35
C GLU A 57 -6.70 6.47 -10.54
N MET A 58 -6.71 6.31 -9.21
CA MET A 58 -5.75 6.99 -8.33
C MET A 58 -4.33 6.47 -8.56
N ALA A 59 -4.14 5.17 -8.72
CA ALA A 59 -2.84 4.58 -9.04
C ALA A 59 -2.31 5.07 -10.39
N ILE A 60 -3.17 5.14 -11.42
CA ILE A 60 -2.79 5.69 -12.73
C ILE A 60 -2.39 7.16 -12.62
N LYS A 61 -3.13 7.97 -11.85
CA LYS A 61 -2.78 9.39 -11.64
C LYS A 61 -1.42 9.55 -10.98
N PHE A 62 -1.12 8.73 -9.98
CA PHE A 62 0.21 8.71 -9.37
C PHE A 62 1.28 8.36 -10.41
N GLY A 63 1.10 7.28 -11.15
CA GLY A 63 2.06 6.85 -12.17
C GLY A 63 2.32 7.93 -13.24
N LEU A 64 1.28 8.61 -13.71
CA LEU A 64 1.42 9.73 -14.66
C LEU A 64 2.17 10.92 -14.04
N ALA A 65 1.94 11.22 -12.76
CA ALA A 65 2.59 12.33 -12.08
C ALA A 65 4.12 12.14 -11.95
N ILE A 66 4.59 10.91 -11.83
CA ILE A 66 6.02 10.57 -11.73
C ILE A 66 6.63 10.14 -13.08
N GLY A 67 5.90 10.31 -14.18
CA GLY A 67 6.35 9.89 -15.51
C GLY A 67 6.57 8.39 -15.67
N ALA A 68 5.90 7.58 -14.84
CA ALA A 68 6.06 6.13 -14.87
C ALA A 68 5.31 5.49 -16.05
N LYS A 69 5.76 4.29 -16.41
CA LYS A 69 5.06 3.44 -17.36
C LYS A 69 3.75 2.92 -16.74
N ILE A 70 2.62 3.17 -17.37
CA ILE A 70 1.33 2.55 -16.99
C ILE A 70 1.15 1.24 -17.75
N ASN A 71 0.98 0.14 -17.02
CA ASN A 71 0.71 -1.17 -17.61
C ASN A 71 -0.78 -1.30 -17.90
N LEU A 72 -1.14 -1.34 -19.18
CA LEU A 72 -2.54 -1.51 -19.63
C LEU A 72 -3.10 -2.90 -19.33
N HIS A 73 -2.22 -3.85 -19.02
CA HIS A 73 -2.56 -5.17 -18.52
C HIS A 73 -1.81 -5.39 -17.21
N SER A 74 -2.53 -5.58 -16.13
CA SER A 74 -1.96 -5.83 -14.80
C SER A 74 -2.67 -7.01 -14.14
N VAL A 75 -1.98 -7.67 -13.21
CA VAL A 75 -2.45 -8.90 -12.58
C VAL A 75 -2.40 -8.74 -11.06
N PHE A 76 -3.42 -9.26 -10.39
CA PHE A 76 -3.41 -9.43 -8.94
C PHE A 76 -2.98 -10.86 -8.58
N ASP A 77 -2.10 -10.93 -7.62
CA ASP A 77 -1.56 -12.15 -7.03
C ASP A 77 -2.04 -12.30 -5.58
N ARG A 78 -1.78 -13.45 -4.98
CA ARG A 78 -2.04 -13.71 -3.57
C ARG A 78 -0.74 -13.84 -2.80
N LYS A 79 -0.49 -12.92 -1.87
CA LYS A 79 0.60 -12.98 -0.91
C LYS A 79 0.13 -13.73 0.34
N ASN A 80 0.48 -15.00 0.46
CA ASN A 80 0.00 -15.86 1.53
C ASN A 80 0.83 -15.66 2.80
N TYR A 81 0.17 -15.27 3.88
CA TYR A 81 0.72 -15.23 5.24
C TYR A 81 -0.42 -15.26 6.26
N PHE A 82 -0.10 -15.69 7.49
CA PHE A 82 -1.09 -15.87 8.55
C PHE A 82 -0.86 -14.84 9.65
N TYR A 83 -1.86 -14.00 9.88
CA TYR A 83 -1.86 -13.04 10.96
C TYR A 83 -3.30 -12.86 11.48
N PRO A 84 -3.53 -12.63 12.80
CA PRO A 84 -4.88 -12.52 13.36
C PRO A 84 -5.76 -11.45 12.71
N ASP A 85 -5.17 -10.34 12.25
CA ASP A 85 -5.85 -9.23 11.58
C ASP A 85 -5.94 -9.38 10.04
N LEU A 86 -5.56 -10.53 9.52
CA LEU A 86 -5.72 -10.92 8.12
C LEU A 86 -6.53 -12.23 8.03
N PRO A 87 -7.87 -12.20 8.22
CA PRO A 87 -8.68 -13.40 8.40
C PRO A 87 -8.70 -14.34 7.18
N LYS A 88 -8.44 -13.82 5.98
CA LYS A 88 -8.33 -14.61 4.75
C LYS A 88 -7.08 -15.51 4.70
N GLY A 89 -6.03 -15.18 5.46
CA GLY A 89 -4.75 -15.85 5.38
C GLY A 89 -3.93 -15.50 4.13
N TYR A 90 -4.40 -14.54 3.33
CA TYR A 90 -3.67 -13.97 2.19
C TYR A 90 -4.06 -12.52 1.97
N GLN A 91 -3.15 -11.76 1.38
CA GLN A 91 -3.38 -10.41 0.88
C GLN A 91 -3.43 -10.44 -0.64
N ILE A 92 -4.42 -9.78 -1.23
CA ILE A 92 -4.46 -9.56 -2.68
C ILE A 92 -3.55 -8.35 -2.97
N SER A 93 -2.56 -8.56 -3.82
CA SER A 93 -1.52 -7.58 -4.16
C SER A 93 -1.12 -7.74 -5.62
N GLN A 94 -0.13 -6.97 -6.10
CA GLN A 94 0.43 -7.13 -7.44
C GLN A 94 1.95 -7.29 -7.33
N PHE A 95 2.57 -8.09 -8.17
CA PHE A 95 4.01 -8.31 -8.12
C PHE A 95 4.68 -8.16 -9.49
N GLU A 96 4.56 -9.14 -10.40
CA GLU A 96 5.28 -9.13 -11.67
C GLU A 96 4.68 -8.14 -12.68
N THR A 97 3.37 -7.92 -12.63
CA THR A 97 2.66 -7.04 -13.57
C THR A 97 1.85 -5.99 -12.80
N PRO A 98 2.52 -5.05 -12.09
CA PRO A 98 1.86 -4.00 -11.34
C PRO A 98 1.21 -2.98 -12.27
N ILE A 99 0.24 -2.21 -11.77
CA ILE A 99 -0.43 -1.16 -12.55
C ILE A 99 0.52 -0.03 -12.94
N VAL A 100 1.47 0.31 -12.06
CA VAL A 100 2.51 1.33 -12.29
C VAL A 100 3.87 0.66 -12.32
N GLY A 101 4.54 0.73 -13.45
CA GLY A 101 5.89 0.24 -13.65
C GLY A 101 6.94 1.28 -13.27
N GLU A 102 8.11 1.18 -13.92
CA GLU A 102 9.25 2.05 -13.66
C GLU A 102 8.94 3.52 -13.88
N GLY A 103 9.44 4.35 -12.98
CA GLY A 103 9.34 5.80 -13.01
C GLY A 103 10.44 6.46 -12.20
N SER A 104 10.33 7.75 -11.93
CA SER A 104 11.31 8.46 -11.09
C SER A 104 10.72 9.68 -10.41
N ILE A 105 11.32 10.04 -9.28
CA ILE A 105 10.97 11.25 -8.52
C ILE A 105 12.23 12.08 -8.34
N VAL A 106 12.15 13.37 -8.66
CA VAL A 106 13.22 14.33 -8.40
C VAL A 106 13.01 14.93 -7.02
N ILE A 107 14.02 14.79 -6.16
CA ILE A 107 14.04 15.38 -4.82
C ILE A 107 14.96 16.59 -4.78
N ALA A 108 14.54 17.65 -4.07
CA ALA A 108 15.38 18.78 -3.75
C ALA A 108 16.00 18.63 -2.35
N LEU A 109 17.31 18.80 -2.25
CA LEU A 109 18.04 18.75 -1.00
C LEU A 109 18.20 20.15 -0.39
N GLU A 110 18.43 20.23 0.93
CA GLU A 110 18.59 21.47 1.67
C GLU A 110 19.75 22.35 1.16
N ASP A 111 20.75 21.75 0.53
CA ASP A 111 21.89 22.45 -0.07
C ASP A 111 21.63 22.95 -1.51
N GLY A 112 20.40 22.82 -2.00
CA GLY A 112 19.98 23.26 -3.34
C GLY A 112 20.29 22.28 -4.46
N ARG A 113 20.88 21.13 -4.17
CA ARG A 113 21.08 20.06 -5.17
C ARG A 113 19.77 19.32 -5.41
N GLU A 114 19.58 18.88 -6.64
CA GLU A 114 18.54 17.95 -7.01
C GLU A 114 19.12 16.55 -7.22
N ARG A 115 18.30 15.54 -6.93
CA ARG A 115 18.65 14.16 -7.19
C ARG A 115 17.42 13.40 -7.70
N THR A 116 17.62 12.64 -8.75
CA THR A 116 16.59 11.73 -9.27
C THR A 116 16.69 10.40 -8.57
N ILE A 117 15.58 9.91 -8.06
CA ILE A 117 15.44 8.61 -7.40
C ILE A 117 14.53 7.76 -8.27
N GLY A 118 14.97 6.55 -8.61
CA GLY A 118 14.17 5.59 -9.36
C GLY A 118 13.00 5.07 -8.52
N VAL A 119 11.89 4.83 -9.19
CA VAL A 119 10.76 4.05 -8.67
C VAL A 119 10.70 2.77 -9.46
N THR A 120 10.87 1.64 -8.80
CA THR A 120 10.81 0.31 -9.43
C THR A 120 9.40 0.01 -9.90
N ARG A 121 8.41 0.30 -9.05
CA ARG A 121 6.98 0.12 -9.32
C ARG A 121 6.13 0.82 -8.26
N ALA A 122 4.86 0.98 -8.57
CA ALA A 122 3.84 1.15 -7.56
C ALA A 122 2.67 0.20 -7.86
N HIS A 123 2.20 -0.50 -6.84
CA HIS A 123 1.20 -1.54 -7.01
C HIS A 123 0.04 -1.40 -6.05
N LEU A 124 -1.12 -1.84 -6.50
CA LEU A 124 -2.34 -1.87 -5.70
C LEU A 124 -2.35 -3.10 -4.80
N GLU A 125 -2.76 -2.90 -3.56
CA GLU A 125 -3.01 -3.95 -2.59
C GLU A 125 -4.07 -3.57 -1.56
N GLU A 126 -4.47 -4.52 -0.74
CA GLU A 126 -5.40 -4.30 0.37
C GLU A 126 -4.66 -4.19 1.70
N ASP A 127 -5.14 -3.29 2.58
CA ASP A 127 -4.63 -3.18 3.95
C ASP A 127 -5.12 -4.36 4.82
N ALA A 128 -4.34 -4.69 5.84
CA ALA A 128 -4.73 -5.62 6.90
C ALA A 128 -5.57 -4.90 7.97
N GLY A 129 -6.19 -5.67 8.86
CA GLY A 129 -6.87 -5.14 10.04
C GLY A 129 -5.89 -4.57 11.07
N LYS A 130 -6.38 -4.37 12.28
CA LYS A 130 -5.61 -3.86 13.41
C LYS A 130 -5.66 -4.84 14.58
N SER A 131 -4.50 -5.27 15.05
CA SER A 131 -4.34 -5.98 16.31
C SER A 131 -4.19 -4.98 17.46
N ILE A 132 -4.97 -5.15 18.53
CA ILE A 132 -5.04 -4.26 19.69
C ILE A 132 -4.55 -5.05 20.89
N HIS A 133 -3.35 -4.73 21.37
CA HIS A 133 -2.67 -5.51 22.41
C HIS A 133 -2.88 -4.98 23.83
N ASP A 134 -3.29 -3.72 23.97
CA ASP A 134 -3.27 -3.01 25.26
C ASP A 134 -4.63 -2.90 25.97
N LEU A 135 -5.71 -3.38 25.33
CA LEU A 135 -7.07 -3.22 25.90
C LEU A 135 -7.47 -4.35 26.85
N PHE A 136 -6.91 -5.53 26.69
CA PHE A 136 -7.32 -6.72 27.47
C PHE A 136 -6.11 -7.45 28.04
N PRO A 137 -6.11 -7.82 29.34
CA PRO A 137 -5.08 -8.69 29.88
C PRO A 137 -5.10 -10.07 29.18
N GLU A 138 -3.95 -10.53 28.75
CA GLU A 138 -3.74 -11.84 28.12
C GLU A 138 -4.56 -12.12 26.83
N GLN A 139 -5.14 -11.08 26.21
CA GLN A 139 -5.92 -11.20 24.98
C GLN A 139 -5.54 -10.09 23.99
N THR A 140 -5.68 -10.38 22.71
CA THR A 140 -5.54 -9.40 21.63
C THR A 140 -6.90 -9.16 20.99
N GLY A 141 -7.35 -7.91 21.00
CA GLY A 141 -8.52 -7.49 20.24
C GLY A 141 -8.19 -7.39 18.74
N ILE A 142 -9.15 -7.71 17.88
CA ILE A 142 -9.02 -7.57 16.43
C ILE A 142 -10.08 -6.61 15.92
N ASP A 143 -9.63 -5.53 15.26
CA ASP A 143 -10.50 -4.59 14.54
C ASP A 143 -10.23 -4.71 13.04
N LEU A 144 -11.26 -5.09 12.29
CA LEU A 144 -11.20 -5.35 10.85
C LEU A 144 -11.73 -4.18 10.01
N ASN A 145 -11.98 -3.01 10.62
CA ASN A 145 -12.44 -1.83 9.88
C ASN A 145 -11.45 -1.41 8.79
N ARG A 146 -10.14 -1.55 9.04
CA ARG A 146 -9.09 -1.22 8.07
C ARG A 146 -8.89 -2.30 7.01
N THR A 147 -9.23 -3.57 7.29
CA THR A 147 -9.06 -4.70 6.36
C THR A 147 -9.69 -4.39 5.01
N GLY A 148 -8.91 -4.51 3.94
CA GLY A 148 -9.38 -4.23 2.57
C GLY A 148 -9.39 -2.76 2.18
N THR A 149 -8.91 -1.84 3.01
CA THR A 149 -8.68 -0.44 2.61
C THR A 149 -7.67 -0.42 1.45
N PRO A 150 -7.94 0.31 0.36
CA PRO A 150 -7.04 0.34 -0.78
C PRO A 150 -5.70 0.98 -0.42
N LEU A 151 -4.61 0.28 -0.72
CA LEU A 151 -3.25 0.79 -0.62
C LEU A 151 -2.61 0.90 -1.99
N LEU A 152 -1.76 1.90 -2.15
CA LEU A 152 -0.74 1.96 -3.18
C LEU A 152 0.62 1.82 -2.50
N GLU A 153 1.32 0.71 -2.73
CA GLU A 153 2.68 0.51 -2.27
C GLU A 153 3.65 1.01 -3.33
N ILE A 154 4.48 1.98 -2.96
CA ILE A 154 5.48 2.63 -3.82
C ILE A 154 6.84 2.09 -3.42
N VAL A 155 7.51 1.41 -4.34
CA VAL A 155 8.83 0.80 -4.13
C VAL A 155 9.88 1.62 -4.86
N SER A 156 10.81 2.23 -4.13
CA SER A 156 11.92 2.96 -4.73
C SER A 156 13.06 2.04 -5.14
N GLU A 157 13.90 2.49 -6.08
CA GLU A 157 15.23 1.93 -6.23
C GLU A 157 16.10 2.24 -4.99
N PRO A 158 17.11 1.42 -4.68
CA PRO A 158 18.00 1.64 -3.53
C PRO A 158 19.03 2.73 -3.82
N ASP A 159 18.57 3.89 -4.26
CA ASP A 159 19.39 4.99 -4.74
C ASP A 159 19.89 5.92 -3.64
N PHE A 160 19.25 5.91 -2.46
CA PHE A 160 19.62 6.81 -1.38
C PHE A 160 20.95 6.35 -0.71
N ARG A 161 21.72 7.34 -0.29
CA ARG A 161 22.97 7.15 0.46
C ARG A 161 22.96 7.81 1.83
N THR A 162 21.93 8.64 2.09
CA THR A 162 21.79 9.36 3.36
C THR A 162 20.33 9.38 3.83
N SER A 163 20.14 9.49 5.15
CA SER A 163 18.81 9.66 5.75
C SER A 163 18.14 10.97 5.32
N LYS A 164 18.91 12.00 4.98
CA LYS A 164 18.38 13.28 4.47
C LYS A 164 17.74 13.11 3.11
N GLU A 165 18.34 12.33 2.20
CA GLU A 165 17.77 12.00 0.90
C GLU A 165 16.47 11.21 1.05
N ALA A 166 16.48 10.16 1.90
CA ALA A 166 15.29 9.36 2.18
C ALA A 166 14.15 10.22 2.77
N SER A 167 14.48 11.13 3.69
CA SER A 167 13.51 12.06 4.28
C SER A 167 12.97 13.09 3.28
N ALA A 168 13.79 13.58 2.36
CA ALA A 168 13.36 14.49 1.29
C ALA A 168 12.41 13.79 0.33
N TYR A 169 12.72 12.56 -0.07
CA TYR A 169 11.86 11.74 -0.92
C TYR A 169 10.49 11.48 -0.29
N PHE A 170 10.45 11.13 0.99
CA PHE A 170 9.20 10.86 1.70
C PHE A 170 8.30 12.10 1.80
N ARG A 171 8.86 13.30 1.74
CA ARG A 171 8.10 14.56 1.79
C ARG A 171 7.68 15.08 0.42
N GLN A 172 8.26 14.57 -0.65
CA GLN A 172 7.92 14.93 -2.03
C GLN A 172 6.63 14.29 -2.48
#